data_9581a8188d9a356e12019c2f280ed7d4
#
_entry.id   9581a8188d9a356e12019c2f280ed7d4
#
_cell.length_a   1.000
_cell.length_b   1.000
_cell.length_c   1.000
_cell.angle_alpha   90.00
_cell.angle_beta   90.00
_cell.angle_gamma   90.00
#
_symmetry.space_group_name_H-M   'P 1'
#
loop_
_entity.id
_entity.type
_entity.pdbx_description
1 polymer ?
#
loop_
_entity_poly.entity_id
_entity_poly.type
_entity_poly.pdbx_seq_one_letter_code
_entity_poly.pdbx_strand_id
1 'polypeptide(L)'
;MSESNSPHELPDDNAPIEAVDFVPLDAQRKSAAFTINPARAALGSALAVFLAAGWFVLSARSVFFDVAPIGSALDVDGGLALQIGPRYLVLEGDIDVSVRAEGYQEYAGIITVGPEQAQTFAIGLTPLPGLLDVAAGSVSGADVVIDGRVVGTTPLSGFEVAAGDHTVQLRKERYETFETALTMEGKRQQQRLDAELLPAWADIAFTTTPAGATVTIDGVEIGATPLQTEVLEGEHEVIVKLAAHKAWTDTLTVVAREDQNLPAIPLEPADGLVMLRSTPGGANVTVDGTFRGQTPIELTLAPGRNHNVVFFLNGYQEASRAVRTSAADESTVAVALEPITSSVRISATPADAELYINGQLKATASHSEAD
;
A
#
# COMPACT_ATOMS: atom_id res chain seq x y z
N MET A 1 -79.29 -5.45 16.17
CA MET A 1 -80.50 -6.12 15.69
C MET A 1 -80.12 -7.59 15.66
N SER A 2 -80.41 -8.32 16.78
CA SER A 2 -81.72 -8.96 17.04
C SER A 2 -81.96 -10.05 16.02
N GLU A 3 -82.08 -11.28 16.27
CA GLU A 3 -82.68 -12.08 17.29
C GLU A 3 -82.35 -13.54 17.01
N SER A 4 -82.02 -14.34 18.00
CA SER A 4 -83.03 -15.13 18.77
C SER A 4 -83.45 -16.39 18.00
N ASN A 5 -83.24 -17.50 18.43
CA ASN A 5 -83.93 -18.21 19.47
C ASN A 5 -83.96 -19.72 19.20
N SER A 6 -83.47 -20.44 20.08
CA SER A 6 -84.15 -21.46 20.91
C SER A 6 -84.35 -22.87 20.34
N PRO A 7 -84.42 -23.80 21.27
CA PRO A 7 -83.96 -25.17 21.04
C PRO A 7 -85.16 -26.06 20.67
N HIS A 8 -84.87 -27.08 19.92
CA HIS A 8 -85.85 -28.14 19.73
C HIS A 8 -85.42 -29.37 20.52
N GLU A 9 -86.28 -29.67 21.42
CA GLU A 9 -86.36 -30.83 22.28
C GLU A 9 -86.25 -32.14 21.50
N LEU A 10 -85.43 -33.02 22.04
CA LEU A 10 -85.36 -34.41 21.61
C LEU A 10 -86.57 -35.18 22.12
N PRO A 11 -87.17 -36.04 21.32
CA PRO A 11 -88.07 -37.02 21.84
C PRO A 11 -87.24 -38.15 22.48
N ASP A 12 -87.67 -38.44 23.69
CA ASP A 12 -87.26 -39.59 24.51
C ASP A 12 -87.85 -40.83 23.88
N ASP A 13 -87.06 -41.67 23.24
CA ASP A 13 -87.48 -42.98 22.78
C ASP A 13 -86.66 -44.07 23.45
N ASN A 14 -87.07 -44.37 24.65
CA ASN A 14 -86.62 -45.49 25.43
C ASN A 14 -87.39 -46.76 25.02
N ALA A 15 -87.15 -47.16 23.75
CA ALA A 15 -87.64 -48.47 23.30
C ALA A 15 -86.45 -49.44 23.24
N PRO A 16 -86.59 -50.60 23.83
CA PRO A 16 -85.48 -51.58 23.76
C PRO A 16 -85.29 -52.05 22.33
N ILE A 17 -84.16 -51.80 21.82
CA ILE A 17 -83.73 -52.31 20.54
C ILE A 17 -83.49 -53.82 20.69
N GLU A 18 -84.24 -54.58 19.97
CA GLU A 18 -84.01 -56.03 19.84
C GLU A 18 -82.59 -56.23 19.22
N ALA A 19 -81.81 -57.03 19.91
CA ALA A 19 -80.48 -57.41 19.41
C ALA A 19 -80.67 -58.21 18.11
N VAL A 20 -80.36 -57.56 16.99
CA VAL A 20 -80.19 -58.28 15.74
C VAL A 20 -78.86 -58.98 15.81
N ASP A 21 -78.86 -60.29 15.76
CA ASP A 21 -77.62 -61.07 15.66
C ASP A 21 -76.84 -60.63 14.41
N PHE A 22 -75.75 -59.93 14.70
CA PHE A 22 -74.79 -59.53 13.63
C PHE A 22 -74.05 -60.78 13.17
N VAL A 23 -74.41 -61.34 12.03
CA VAL A 23 -73.64 -62.37 11.36
C VAL A 23 -72.57 -61.66 10.65
N PRO A 24 -71.29 -61.78 11.08
CA PRO A 24 -70.20 -61.21 10.31
C PRO A 24 -70.15 -61.94 8.98
N LEU A 25 -70.29 -61.18 7.89
CA LEU A 25 -69.92 -61.60 6.55
C LEU A 25 -68.47 -61.90 6.59
N ASP A 26 -68.12 -63.15 6.87
CA ASP A 26 -66.75 -63.64 6.53
C ASP A 26 -66.54 -63.54 5.01
N ALA A 27 -66.27 -62.35 4.58
CA ALA A 27 -65.63 -62.14 3.31
C ALA A 27 -64.21 -62.79 3.42
N GLN A 28 -64.21 -64.07 3.22
CA GLN A 28 -62.95 -64.73 2.82
C GLN A 28 -62.49 -64.09 1.54
N ARG A 29 -61.99 -62.85 1.66
CA ARG A 29 -60.92 -62.41 0.69
C ARG A 29 -59.76 -63.33 0.98
N LYS A 30 -59.70 -64.44 0.28
CA LYS A 30 -58.39 -65.05 0.02
C LYS A 30 -57.49 -64.01 -0.63
N SER A 31 -56.81 -63.27 0.24
CA SER A 31 -55.60 -62.60 -0.21
C SER A 31 -54.71 -63.76 -0.73
N ALA A 32 -54.61 -63.88 -2.04
CA ALA A 32 -53.60 -64.67 -2.63
C ALA A 32 -52.25 -64.13 -2.10
N ALA A 33 -51.80 -64.67 -0.96
CA ALA A 33 -50.48 -64.48 -0.47
C ALA A 33 -49.57 -65.01 -1.59
N PHE A 34 -49.06 -64.06 -2.36
CA PHE A 34 -48.06 -64.34 -3.38
C PHE A 34 -46.86 -64.82 -2.63
N THR A 35 -46.81 -66.12 -2.33
CA THR A 35 -45.66 -66.77 -1.68
C THR A 35 -44.57 -66.86 -2.73
N ILE A 36 -43.78 -65.79 -2.77
CA ILE A 36 -42.56 -65.80 -3.57
C ILE A 36 -41.66 -66.88 -2.97
N ASN A 37 -41.44 -67.97 -3.71
CA ASN A 37 -40.46 -68.96 -3.32
C ASN A 37 -39.12 -68.25 -3.20
N PRO A 38 -38.47 -68.20 -2.00
CA PRO A 38 -37.28 -67.42 -1.76
C PRO A 38 -36.11 -67.78 -2.73
N ALA A 39 -36.05 -69.04 -3.16
CA ALA A 39 -35.05 -69.47 -4.15
C ALA A 39 -35.32 -68.85 -5.53
N ARG A 40 -36.61 -68.76 -5.97
CA ARG A 40 -36.94 -68.11 -7.27
C ARG A 40 -36.81 -66.61 -7.18
N ALA A 41 -37.09 -65.99 -6.05
CA ALA A 41 -36.86 -64.58 -5.81
C ALA A 41 -35.35 -64.27 -5.85
N ALA A 42 -34.52 -65.09 -5.18
CA ALA A 42 -33.06 -64.94 -5.21
C ALA A 42 -32.49 -65.13 -6.62
N LEU A 43 -32.98 -66.14 -7.39
CA LEU A 43 -32.56 -66.38 -8.76
C LEU A 43 -32.98 -65.23 -9.70
N GLY A 44 -34.19 -64.72 -9.53
CA GLY A 44 -34.72 -63.53 -10.28
C GLY A 44 -33.91 -62.27 -9.95
N SER A 45 -33.56 -62.04 -8.69
CA SER A 45 -32.73 -60.93 -8.25
C SER A 45 -31.31 -61.06 -8.80
N ALA A 46 -30.70 -62.23 -8.76
CA ALA A 46 -29.38 -62.50 -9.32
C ALA A 46 -29.34 -62.27 -10.85
N LEU A 47 -30.37 -62.71 -11.57
CA LEU A 47 -30.50 -62.48 -13.00
C LEU A 47 -30.68 -60.96 -13.33
N ALA A 48 -31.49 -60.25 -12.54
CA ALA A 48 -31.72 -58.80 -12.71
C ALA A 48 -30.41 -58.03 -12.45
N VAL A 49 -29.64 -58.40 -11.42
CA VAL A 49 -28.32 -57.81 -11.13
C VAL A 49 -27.33 -58.11 -12.28
N PHE A 50 -27.36 -59.32 -12.80
CA PHE A 50 -26.48 -59.70 -13.91
C PHE A 50 -26.83 -58.95 -15.21
N LEU A 51 -28.11 -58.76 -15.51
CA LEU A 51 -28.58 -57.99 -16.66
C LEU A 51 -28.26 -56.48 -16.47
N ALA A 52 -28.46 -55.94 -15.29
CA ALA A 52 -28.11 -54.55 -14.98
C ALA A 52 -26.61 -54.31 -15.07
N ALA A 53 -25.76 -55.25 -14.56
CA ALA A 53 -24.32 -55.17 -14.70
C ALA A 53 -23.88 -55.28 -16.15
N GLY A 54 -24.49 -56.17 -16.93
CA GLY A 54 -24.23 -56.29 -18.37
C GLY A 54 -24.62 -55.01 -19.16
N TRP A 55 -25.77 -54.48 -18.85
CA TRP A 55 -26.21 -53.19 -19.44
C TRP A 55 -25.25 -52.06 -19.05
N PHE A 56 -24.84 -51.99 -17.79
CA PHE A 56 -23.87 -50.95 -17.32
C PHE A 56 -22.57 -51.07 -18.10
N VAL A 57 -21.96 -52.26 -18.19
CA VAL A 57 -20.69 -52.49 -18.90
C VAL A 57 -20.81 -52.08 -20.40
N LEU A 58 -21.94 -52.37 -21.03
CA LEU A 58 -22.16 -52.04 -22.46
C LEU A 58 -22.46 -50.54 -22.70
N SER A 59 -23.04 -49.87 -21.69
CA SER A 59 -23.45 -48.45 -21.77
C SER A 59 -22.38 -47.52 -21.19
N ALA A 60 -21.52 -48.02 -20.33
CA ALA A 60 -20.50 -47.22 -19.67
C ALA A 60 -19.39 -46.76 -20.62
N ARG A 61 -18.89 -45.57 -20.36
CA ARG A 61 -17.76 -44.94 -21.04
C ARG A 61 -16.46 -45.17 -20.19
N SER A 62 -15.36 -45.39 -20.87
CA SER A 62 -14.06 -45.58 -20.24
C SER A 62 -13.40 -44.23 -20.07
N VAL A 63 -13.34 -43.71 -18.84
CA VAL A 63 -12.70 -42.45 -18.53
C VAL A 63 -11.35 -42.68 -17.85
N PHE A 64 -10.36 -41.94 -18.31
CA PHE A 64 -9.04 -41.89 -17.69
C PHE A 64 -8.83 -40.46 -17.15
N PHE A 65 -8.45 -40.35 -15.90
CA PHE A 65 -8.09 -39.06 -15.32
C PHE A 65 -6.55 -38.98 -15.25
N ASP A 66 -6.00 -38.07 -16.03
CA ASP A 66 -4.59 -37.71 -15.95
C ASP A 66 -4.42 -36.63 -14.87
N VAL A 67 -4.03 -37.10 -13.68
CA VAL A 67 -3.97 -36.25 -12.50
C VAL A 67 -2.53 -35.89 -12.17
N ALA A 68 -2.25 -34.63 -12.07
CA ALA A 68 -0.97 -34.09 -11.58
C ALA A 68 -1.17 -33.36 -10.25
N PRO A 69 -0.34 -33.65 -9.22
CA PRO A 69 0.81 -34.54 -9.18
C PRO A 69 0.41 -36.02 -9.16
N ILE A 70 1.36 -36.88 -9.58
CA ILE A 70 1.17 -38.34 -9.52
C ILE A 70 1.00 -38.79 -8.06
N GLY A 71 0.00 -39.64 -7.80
CA GLY A 71 -0.31 -40.14 -6.46
C GLY A 71 -1.37 -39.34 -5.72
N SER A 72 -2.00 -38.37 -6.36
CA SER A 72 -3.17 -37.71 -5.81
C SER A 72 -4.32 -38.68 -5.56
N ALA A 73 -5.05 -38.48 -4.48
CA ALA A 73 -6.29 -39.19 -4.21
C ALA A 73 -7.40 -38.64 -5.11
N LEU A 74 -7.92 -39.53 -5.96
CA LEU A 74 -9.04 -39.23 -6.86
C LEU A 74 -10.30 -39.87 -6.32
N ASP A 75 -11.36 -39.13 -6.16
CA ASP A 75 -12.69 -39.60 -5.80
C ASP A 75 -13.67 -39.19 -6.90
N VAL A 76 -14.47 -40.14 -7.34
CA VAL A 76 -15.45 -39.95 -8.40
C VAL A 76 -16.81 -40.33 -7.88
N ASP A 77 -17.66 -39.33 -7.67
CA ASP A 77 -19.04 -39.47 -7.20
C ASP A 77 -20.02 -39.08 -8.32
N GLY A 78 -21.28 -39.43 -8.14
CA GLY A 78 -22.31 -39.06 -9.12
C GLY A 78 -22.62 -40.17 -10.11
N GLY A 79 -23.41 -41.15 -9.68
CA GLY A 79 -23.86 -42.27 -10.50
C GLY A 79 -23.09 -43.56 -10.28
N LEU A 80 -23.24 -44.52 -11.22
CA LEU A 80 -22.50 -45.78 -11.17
C LEU A 80 -21.10 -45.54 -11.76
N ALA A 81 -20.10 -45.44 -10.89
CA ALA A 81 -18.70 -45.38 -11.27
C ALA A 81 -17.98 -46.65 -10.79
N LEU A 82 -17.38 -47.38 -11.70
CA LEU A 82 -16.62 -48.58 -11.40
C LEU A 82 -15.16 -48.40 -11.80
N GLN A 83 -14.25 -48.41 -10.83
CA GLN A 83 -12.83 -48.33 -11.13
C GLN A 83 -12.28 -49.69 -11.58
N ILE A 84 -11.66 -49.73 -12.74
CA ILE A 84 -10.98 -50.90 -13.29
C ILE A 84 -9.53 -50.48 -13.64
N GLY A 85 -8.61 -50.83 -12.76
CA GLY A 85 -7.21 -50.39 -12.88
C GLY A 85 -7.11 -48.84 -12.85
N PRO A 86 -6.46 -48.23 -13.84
CA PRO A 86 -6.32 -46.79 -13.90
C PRO A 86 -7.52 -46.06 -14.53
N ARG A 87 -8.58 -46.78 -14.94
CA ARG A 87 -9.73 -46.23 -15.64
C ARG A 87 -11.01 -46.39 -14.83
N TYR A 88 -11.93 -45.51 -15.07
CA TYR A 88 -13.27 -45.52 -14.52
C TYR A 88 -14.28 -45.85 -15.64
N LEU A 89 -15.16 -46.78 -15.37
CA LEU A 89 -16.36 -46.98 -16.19
C LEU A 89 -17.48 -46.19 -15.58
N VAL A 90 -17.97 -45.21 -16.29
CA VAL A 90 -19.06 -44.31 -15.87
C VAL A 90 -20.10 -44.21 -16.96
N LEU A 91 -21.34 -43.87 -16.60
CA LEU A 91 -22.36 -43.60 -17.57
C LEU A 91 -22.16 -42.19 -18.17
N GLU A 92 -22.70 -41.98 -19.39
CA GLU A 92 -22.78 -40.66 -19.99
C GLU A 92 -23.58 -39.70 -19.11
N GLY A 93 -23.06 -38.47 -18.88
CA GLY A 93 -23.68 -37.47 -18.05
C GLY A 93 -22.66 -36.79 -17.13
N ASP A 94 -23.17 -36.07 -16.15
CA ASP A 94 -22.37 -35.29 -15.20
C ASP A 94 -21.93 -36.20 -14.03
N ILE A 95 -20.66 -36.13 -13.70
CA ILE A 95 -20.04 -36.80 -12.55
C ILE A 95 -19.32 -35.76 -11.69
N ASP A 96 -19.38 -35.91 -10.38
CA ASP A 96 -18.63 -35.12 -9.44
C ASP A 96 -17.24 -35.73 -9.26
N VAL A 97 -16.22 -34.92 -9.45
CA VAL A 97 -14.82 -35.37 -9.32
C VAL A 97 -14.14 -34.51 -8.30
N SER A 98 -13.56 -35.13 -7.29
CA SER A 98 -12.67 -34.47 -6.35
C SER A 98 -11.29 -35.08 -6.38
N VAL A 99 -10.27 -34.22 -6.35
CA VAL A 99 -8.87 -34.62 -6.36
C VAL A 99 -8.14 -33.92 -5.22
N ARG A 100 -7.43 -34.70 -4.42
CA ARG A 100 -6.68 -34.21 -3.26
C ARG A 100 -5.23 -34.70 -3.30
N ALA A 101 -4.33 -33.80 -2.98
CA ALA A 101 -2.94 -34.14 -2.72
C ALA A 101 -2.40 -33.27 -1.58
N GLU A 102 -1.50 -33.82 -0.79
CA GLU A 102 -0.86 -33.08 0.30
C GLU A 102 -0.06 -31.89 -0.26
N GLY A 103 -0.29 -30.72 0.30
CA GLY A 103 0.35 -29.48 -0.15
C GLY A 103 -0.26 -28.86 -1.41
N TYR A 104 -1.39 -29.35 -1.87
CA TYR A 104 -2.09 -28.82 -3.03
C TYR A 104 -3.51 -28.38 -2.67
N GLN A 105 -4.03 -27.44 -3.44
CA GLN A 105 -5.41 -27.04 -3.34
C GLN A 105 -6.30 -28.17 -3.87
N GLU A 106 -7.33 -28.54 -3.11
CA GLU A 106 -8.31 -29.52 -3.55
C GLU A 106 -9.03 -29.03 -4.82
N TYR A 107 -9.10 -29.91 -5.79
CA TYR A 107 -9.98 -29.72 -6.94
C TYR A 107 -11.31 -30.41 -6.67
N ALA A 108 -12.39 -29.71 -6.82
CA ALA A 108 -13.75 -30.27 -6.80
C ALA A 108 -14.54 -29.64 -7.94
N GLY A 109 -15.06 -30.47 -8.84
CA GLY A 109 -15.77 -29.98 -10.00
C GLY A 109 -16.63 -31.05 -10.64
N ILE A 110 -17.56 -30.61 -11.48
CA ILE A 110 -18.43 -31.46 -12.28
C ILE A 110 -17.76 -31.67 -13.65
N ILE A 111 -17.65 -32.91 -14.08
CA ILE A 111 -17.13 -33.28 -15.38
C ILE A 111 -18.24 -33.96 -16.16
N THR A 112 -18.54 -33.45 -17.34
CA THR A 112 -19.53 -34.02 -18.24
C THR A 112 -18.88 -35.10 -19.12
N VAL A 113 -19.30 -36.35 -18.94
CA VAL A 113 -18.86 -37.48 -19.76
C VAL A 113 -19.74 -37.53 -21.00
N GLY A 114 -19.11 -37.37 -22.16
CA GLY A 114 -19.78 -37.39 -23.45
C GLY A 114 -20.04 -38.81 -24.02
N PRO A 115 -20.54 -38.89 -25.26
CA PRO A 115 -20.89 -40.18 -25.88
C PRO A 115 -19.70 -41.02 -26.33
N GLU A 116 -18.50 -40.47 -26.31
CA GLU A 116 -17.28 -41.18 -26.78
C GLU A 116 -16.92 -42.33 -25.84
N GLN A 117 -16.53 -43.48 -26.43
CA GLN A 117 -16.26 -44.70 -25.65
C GLN A 117 -15.04 -44.58 -24.73
N ALA A 118 -14.05 -43.78 -25.07
CA ALA A 118 -12.85 -43.57 -24.29
C ALA A 118 -12.52 -42.05 -24.20
N GLN A 119 -12.43 -41.52 -23.00
CA GLN A 119 -12.17 -40.10 -22.78
C GLN A 119 -11.00 -39.98 -21.76
N THR A 120 -10.28 -38.87 -21.88
CA THR A 120 -9.21 -38.51 -20.94
C THR A 120 -9.42 -37.09 -20.47
N PHE A 121 -9.44 -36.89 -19.17
CA PHE A 121 -9.52 -35.60 -18.54
C PHE A 121 -8.22 -35.32 -17.77
N ALA A 122 -7.56 -34.21 -18.08
CA ALA A 122 -6.38 -33.74 -17.36
C ALA A 122 -6.76 -32.83 -16.23
N ILE A 123 -6.34 -33.17 -15.01
CA ILE A 123 -6.58 -32.36 -13.81
C ILE A 123 -5.24 -32.05 -13.15
N GLY A 124 -4.83 -30.78 -13.25
CA GLY A 124 -3.64 -30.28 -12.57
C GLY A 124 -4.02 -29.60 -11.25
N LEU A 125 -3.50 -30.06 -10.13
CA LEU A 125 -3.70 -29.39 -8.87
C LEU A 125 -2.73 -28.21 -8.72
N THR A 126 -3.24 -27.10 -8.19
CA THR A 126 -2.42 -25.94 -7.86
C THR A 126 -1.75 -26.16 -6.51
N PRO A 127 -0.41 -26.04 -6.42
CA PRO A 127 0.26 -26.13 -5.11
C PRO A 127 -0.25 -25.03 -4.18
N LEU A 128 -0.42 -25.38 -2.91
CA LEU A 128 -0.67 -24.39 -1.87
C LEU A 128 0.53 -23.45 -1.74
N PRO A 129 0.34 -22.22 -1.32
CA PRO A 129 1.44 -21.30 -1.03
C PRO A 129 2.48 -21.92 -0.11
N GLY A 130 3.74 -21.54 -0.28
CA GLY A 130 4.80 -21.80 0.69
C GLY A 130 4.77 -20.78 1.82
N LEU A 131 5.48 -21.04 2.88
CA LEU A 131 5.64 -20.16 4.03
C LEU A 131 7.04 -19.56 4.02
N LEU A 132 7.13 -18.24 3.96
CA LEU A 132 8.41 -17.54 3.94
C LEU A 132 8.68 -16.85 5.28
N ASP A 133 9.86 -17.14 5.82
CA ASP A 133 10.43 -16.38 6.95
C ASP A 133 11.55 -15.50 6.41
N VAL A 134 11.53 -14.21 6.78
CA VAL A 134 12.55 -13.24 6.36
C VAL A 134 13.17 -12.58 7.57
N ALA A 135 14.49 -12.62 7.65
CA ALA A 135 15.25 -11.91 8.67
C ALA A 135 16.34 -11.04 8.00
N ALA A 136 16.65 -9.92 8.63
CA ALA A 136 17.68 -8.99 8.17
C ALA A 136 18.80 -8.83 9.21
N GLY A 137 19.37 -9.95 9.65
CA GLY A 137 20.44 -9.97 10.64
C GLY A 137 20.03 -9.23 11.93
N SER A 138 20.82 -8.23 12.33
CA SER A 138 20.54 -7.37 13.49
C SER A 138 19.58 -6.21 13.21
N VAL A 139 19.21 -6.00 11.93
CA VAL A 139 18.36 -4.89 11.49
C VAL A 139 16.90 -5.33 11.50
N SER A 140 16.11 -4.76 12.39
CA SER A 140 14.67 -5.01 12.46
C SER A 140 13.86 -3.87 11.82
N GLY A 141 12.62 -4.18 11.41
CA GLY A 141 11.71 -3.18 10.84
C GLY A 141 12.12 -2.71 9.44
N ALA A 142 12.79 -3.56 8.65
CA ALA A 142 12.97 -3.33 7.23
C ALA A 142 11.73 -3.80 6.48
N ASP A 143 11.24 -3.01 5.54
CA ASP A 143 10.11 -3.38 4.69
C ASP A 143 10.47 -4.58 3.83
N VAL A 144 9.65 -5.61 3.89
CA VAL A 144 9.74 -6.77 3.02
C VAL A 144 8.83 -6.55 1.81
N VAL A 145 9.43 -6.51 0.63
CA VAL A 145 8.73 -6.29 -0.63
C VAL A 145 8.85 -7.55 -1.47
N ILE A 146 7.74 -8.14 -1.86
CA ILE A 146 7.68 -9.31 -2.75
C ILE A 146 6.97 -8.89 -4.03
N ASP A 147 7.61 -9.09 -5.17
CA ASP A 147 7.10 -8.73 -6.50
C ASP A 147 6.58 -7.28 -6.56
N GLY A 148 7.31 -6.36 -5.92
CA GLY A 148 6.98 -4.94 -5.88
C GLY A 148 5.90 -4.54 -4.88
N ARG A 149 5.40 -5.46 -4.05
CA ARG A 149 4.40 -5.18 -3.01
C ARG A 149 5.00 -5.31 -1.62
N VAL A 150 4.81 -4.31 -0.79
CA VAL A 150 5.16 -4.40 0.64
C VAL A 150 4.20 -5.37 1.32
N VAL A 151 4.77 -6.41 1.94
CA VAL A 151 4.02 -7.50 2.59
C VAL A 151 4.16 -7.52 4.10
N GLY A 152 5.13 -6.80 4.64
CA GLY A 152 5.39 -6.71 6.08
C GLY A 152 6.75 -6.12 6.37
N THR A 153 7.23 -6.32 7.59
CA THR A 153 8.55 -5.86 8.04
C THR A 153 9.34 -6.98 8.70
N THR A 154 10.67 -6.88 8.66
CA THR A 154 11.57 -7.86 9.31
C THR A 154 11.54 -7.73 10.84
N PRO A 155 11.59 -8.84 11.59
CA PRO A 155 11.49 -10.21 11.11
C PRO A 155 10.06 -10.56 10.68
N LEU A 156 9.90 -11.12 9.48
CA LEU A 156 8.63 -11.62 8.96
C LEU A 156 8.63 -13.14 9.11
N SER A 157 7.54 -13.72 9.60
CA SER A 157 7.44 -15.17 9.79
C SER A 157 6.15 -15.72 9.21
N GLY A 158 6.26 -16.86 8.52
CA GLY A 158 5.12 -17.61 8.02
C GLY A 158 4.28 -16.87 6.98
N PHE A 159 4.86 -15.97 6.22
CA PHE A 159 4.14 -15.27 5.16
C PHE A 159 3.87 -16.20 3.98
N GLU A 160 2.61 -16.28 3.55
CA GLU A 160 2.20 -17.13 2.44
C GLU A 160 2.62 -16.53 1.10
N VAL A 161 3.46 -17.25 0.35
CA VAL A 161 3.91 -16.87 -0.99
C VAL A 161 3.54 -17.98 -1.97
N ALA A 162 3.01 -17.63 -3.13
CA ALA A 162 2.65 -18.59 -4.18
C ALA A 162 3.86 -19.44 -4.57
N ALA A 163 3.63 -20.61 -5.16
CA ALA A 163 4.71 -21.39 -5.76
C ALA A 163 5.20 -20.72 -7.05
N GLY A 164 6.50 -20.66 -7.25
CA GLY A 164 7.13 -20.04 -8.42
C GLY A 164 8.29 -19.12 -8.07
N ASP A 165 8.75 -18.38 -9.06
CA ASP A 165 9.84 -17.44 -8.91
C ASP A 165 9.31 -16.07 -8.47
N HIS A 166 9.95 -15.52 -7.45
CA HIS A 166 9.60 -14.24 -6.85
C HIS A 166 10.84 -13.38 -6.68
N THR A 167 10.67 -12.07 -6.74
CA THR A 167 11.71 -11.12 -6.36
C THR A 167 11.42 -10.61 -4.96
N VAL A 168 12.38 -10.79 -4.06
CA VAL A 168 12.29 -10.30 -2.68
C VAL A 168 13.27 -9.13 -2.51
N GLN A 169 12.74 -8.01 -2.04
CA GLN A 169 13.54 -6.84 -1.67
C GLN A 169 13.34 -6.51 -0.20
N LEU A 170 14.41 -6.11 0.47
CA LEU A 170 14.36 -5.53 1.80
C LEU A 170 14.78 -4.06 1.70
N ARG A 171 13.93 -3.18 2.22
CA ARG A 171 14.13 -1.74 2.19
C ARG A 171 14.05 -1.17 3.59
N LYS A 172 15.04 -0.41 3.94
CA LYS A 172 15.05 0.35 5.19
C LYS A 172 15.78 1.66 4.95
N GLU A 173 15.24 2.72 5.52
CA GLU A 173 15.90 4.02 5.50
C GLU A 173 17.33 3.91 6.03
N ARG A 174 18.27 4.54 5.37
CA ARG A 174 19.70 4.54 5.65
C ARG A 174 20.43 3.22 5.39
N TYR A 175 19.79 2.25 4.73
CA TYR A 175 20.41 0.99 4.33
C TYR A 175 20.31 0.82 2.82
N GLU A 176 21.29 0.15 2.24
CA GLU A 176 21.21 -0.28 0.85
C GLU A 176 20.02 -1.23 0.67
N THR A 177 19.30 -1.11 -0.44
CA THR A 177 18.23 -2.05 -0.77
C THR A 177 18.83 -3.41 -1.08
N PHE A 178 18.49 -4.42 -0.29
CA PHE A 178 18.80 -5.80 -0.61
C PHE A 178 17.77 -6.33 -1.61
N GLU A 179 18.22 -7.03 -2.65
CA GLU A 179 17.34 -7.67 -3.63
C GLU A 179 17.87 -9.06 -3.98
N THR A 180 16.96 -10.02 -4.04
CA THR A 180 17.28 -11.39 -4.47
C THR A 180 16.08 -12.04 -5.16
N ALA A 181 16.38 -12.95 -6.08
CA ALA A 181 15.38 -13.87 -6.61
C ALA A 181 15.23 -15.06 -5.66
N LEU A 182 13.99 -15.49 -5.44
CA LEU A 182 13.63 -16.60 -4.59
C LEU A 182 12.61 -17.49 -5.30
N THR A 183 12.93 -18.77 -5.45
CA THR A 183 11.98 -19.76 -5.97
C THR A 183 11.25 -20.41 -4.79
N MET A 184 9.94 -20.25 -4.72
CA MET A 184 9.09 -20.90 -3.72
C MET A 184 8.56 -22.22 -4.25
N GLU A 185 8.83 -23.31 -3.54
CA GLU A 185 8.29 -24.62 -3.92
C GLU A 185 6.78 -24.77 -3.65
N GLY A 186 6.23 -23.90 -2.82
CA GLY A 186 4.84 -23.99 -2.37
C GLY A 186 4.62 -25.14 -1.39
N LYS A 187 3.43 -25.79 -1.46
CA LYS A 187 3.06 -26.99 -0.67
C LYS A 187 3.16 -26.78 0.84
N ARG A 188 2.99 -25.54 1.33
CA ARG A 188 3.18 -25.13 2.72
C ARG A 188 4.60 -25.39 3.26
N GLN A 189 5.58 -25.59 2.38
CA GLN A 189 6.96 -25.73 2.81
C GLN A 189 7.46 -24.39 3.34
N GLN A 190 8.17 -24.46 4.46
CA GLN A 190 8.78 -23.30 5.08
C GLN A 190 10.15 -23.06 4.48
N GLN A 191 10.37 -21.85 3.98
CA GLN A 191 11.66 -21.36 3.49
C GLN A 191 12.08 -20.16 4.32
N ARG A 192 13.38 -20.03 4.54
CA ARG A 192 13.96 -18.93 5.30
C ARG A 192 14.92 -18.14 4.41
N LEU A 193 14.76 -16.85 4.41
CA LEU A 193 15.66 -15.88 3.81
C LEU A 193 16.34 -15.08 4.92
N ASP A 194 17.62 -15.32 5.11
CA ASP A 194 18.47 -14.50 5.96
C ASP A 194 19.25 -13.54 5.07
N ALA A 195 18.95 -12.26 5.17
CA ALA A 195 19.60 -11.19 4.43
C ALA A 195 20.46 -10.35 5.38
N GLU A 196 21.46 -9.71 4.84
CA GLU A 196 22.24 -8.71 5.54
C GLU A 196 22.01 -7.34 4.88
N LEU A 197 21.46 -6.39 5.62
CA LEU A 197 21.31 -5.02 5.15
C LEU A 197 22.58 -4.26 5.45
N LEU A 198 23.19 -3.73 4.41
CA LEU A 198 24.42 -2.96 4.51
C LEU A 198 24.09 -1.48 4.77
N PRO A 199 24.79 -0.84 5.71
CA PRO A 199 24.64 0.60 5.94
C PRO A 199 24.94 1.40 4.67
N ALA A 200 24.06 2.35 4.34
CA ALA A 200 24.26 3.31 3.27
C ALA A 200 24.84 4.63 3.80
N TRP A 201 25.69 4.58 4.82
CA TRP A 201 26.38 5.74 5.39
C TRP A 201 27.82 5.40 5.72
N ALA A 202 28.59 6.45 6.01
CA ALA A 202 29.92 6.36 6.59
C ALA A 202 30.07 7.36 7.74
N ASP A 203 30.98 7.10 8.64
CA ASP A 203 31.38 8.01 9.69
C ASP A 203 32.34 9.08 9.17
N ILE A 204 31.93 10.34 9.26
CA ILE A 204 32.73 11.48 8.83
C ILE A 204 33.16 12.30 10.02
N ALA A 205 34.46 12.49 10.17
CA ALA A 205 35.03 13.34 11.21
C ALA A 205 35.38 14.74 10.67
N PHE A 206 34.77 15.75 11.29
CA PHE A 206 35.02 17.16 10.99
C PHE A 206 35.85 17.78 12.07
N THR A 207 36.94 18.43 11.68
CA THR A 207 37.81 19.26 12.54
C THR A 207 38.02 20.63 11.92
N THR A 208 38.05 21.68 12.74
CA THR A 208 38.29 23.05 12.26
C THR A 208 39.34 23.74 13.10
N THR A 209 39.96 24.74 12.51
CA THR A 209 40.85 25.65 13.21
C THR A 209 40.41 27.10 12.96
N PRO A 210 39.82 27.79 13.99
CA PRO A 210 39.58 27.34 15.36
C PRO A 210 38.49 26.26 15.48
N ALA A 211 38.49 25.52 16.58
CA ALA A 211 37.44 24.56 16.93
C ALA A 211 36.14 25.26 17.37
N GLY A 212 35.04 24.51 17.43
CA GLY A 212 33.74 25.02 17.88
C GLY A 212 32.86 25.58 16.76
N ALA A 213 33.21 25.30 15.51
CA ALA A 213 32.41 25.70 14.35
C ALA A 213 31.19 24.79 14.18
N THR A 214 30.06 25.36 13.88
CA THR A 214 28.84 24.63 13.56
C THR A 214 28.92 24.05 12.16
N VAL A 215 28.68 22.75 12.04
CA VAL A 215 28.63 22.01 10.78
C VAL A 215 27.17 21.83 10.38
N THR A 216 26.86 22.22 9.16
CA THR A 216 25.55 22.03 8.50
C THR A 216 25.74 21.16 7.28
N ILE A 217 24.95 20.11 7.13
CA ILE A 217 24.96 19.22 5.97
C ILE A 217 23.58 19.28 5.33
N ASP A 218 23.51 19.59 4.05
CA ASP A 218 22.26 19.75 3.28
C ASP A 218 21.24 20.65 3.97
N GLY A 219 21.71 21.72 4.60
CA GLY A 219 20.88 22.68 5.30
C GLY A 219 20.45 22.25 6.72
N VAL A 220 20.85 21.07 7.19
CA VAL A 220 20.56 20.59 8.55
C VAL A 220 21.80 20.78 9.44
N GLU A 221 21.62 21.47 10.57
CA GLU A 221 22.67 21.61 11.57
C GLU A 221 22.93 20.29 12.28
N ILE A 222 24.17 19.83 12.25
CA ILE A 222 24.59 18.55 12.82
C ILE A 222 25.25 18.73 14.20
N GLY A 223 26.08 19.76 14.36
CA GLY A 223 26.77 20.01 15.62
C GLY A 223 28.02 20.87 15.45
N ALA A 224 28.85 20.93 16.52
CA ALA A 224 30.04 21.74 16.56
C ALA A 224 31.33 20.89 16.50
N THR A 225 32.34 21.38 15.79
CA THR A 225 33.65 20.73 15.67
C THR A 225 34.49 20.78 16.96
N PRO A 226 35.26 19.73 17.27
CA PRO A 226 35.40 18.48 16.52
C PRO A 226 34.16 17.59 16.60
N LEU A 227 33.72 17.04 15.48
CA LEU A 227 32.47 16.29 15.36
C LEU A 227 32.72 15.04 14.52
N GLN A 228 32.16 13.91 14.94
CA GLN A 228 32.02 12.72 14.12
C GLN A 228 30.53 12.43 13.95
N THR A 229 30.10 12.17 12.74
CA THR A 229 28.70 11.95 12.41
C THR A 229 28.56 10.99 11.24
N GLU A 230 27.45 10.25 11.27
CA GLU A 230 27.08 9.40 10.13
C GLU A 230 26.47 10.25 9.03
N VAL A 231 27.00 10.12 7.81
CA VAL A 231 26.49 10.79 6.61
C VAL A 231 26.15 9.72 5.58
N LEU A 232 24.99 9.85 4.95
CA LEU A 232 24.55 8.92 3.89
C LEU A 232 25.51 8.96 2.71
N GLU A 233 25.53 7.92 1.91
CA GLU A 233 26.27 7.93 0.64
C GLU A 233 25.69 8.97 -0.33
N GLY A 234 26.56 9.60 -1.10
CA GLY A 234 26.18 10.61 -2.08
C GLY A 234 27.03 11.87 -2.00
N GLU A 235 26.56 12.89 -2.68
CA GLU A 235 27.14 14.23 -2.64
C GLU A 235 26.32 15.09 -1.69
N HIS A 236 26.99 15.73 -0.73
CA HIS A 236 26.38 16.56 0.30
C HIS A 236 26.99 17.95 0.32
N GLU A 237 26.16 18.97 0.42
CA GLU A 237 26.64 20.32 0.66
C GLU A 237 26.98 20.48 2.14
N VAL A 238 28.23 20.79 2.42
CA VAL A 238 28.70 21.03 3.79
C VAL A 238 28.99 22.52 3.97
N ILE A 239 28.36 23.10 4.96
CA ILE A 239 28.58 24.50 5.36
C ILE A 239 29.09 24.49 6.79
N VAL A 240 30.24 25.09 7.01
CA VAL A 240 30.86 25.23 8.34
C VAL A 240 30.87 26.71 8.74
N LYS A 241 30.19 27.03 9.84
CA LYS A 241 30.08 28.41 10.34
C LYS A 241 30.64 28.53 11.74
N LEU A 242 31.42 29.54 11.96
CA LEU A 242 31.88 29.93 13.29
C LEU A 242 31.66 31.43 13.45
N ALA A 243 31.15 31.83 14.61
CA ALA A 243 31.05 33.25 14.93
C ALA A 243 32.41 33.96 14.68
N ALA A 244 32.39 35.08 14.03
CA ALA A 244 33.59 35.84 13.65
C ALA A 244 34.48 35.22 12.55
N HIS A 245 34.02 34.20 11.85
CA HIS A 245 34.77 33.57 10.78
C HIS A 245 33.93 33.47 9.50
N LYS A 246 34.59 33.45 8.36
CA LYS A 246 33.92 33.21 7.08
C LYS A 246 33.30 31.83 7.07
N ALA A 247 32.08 31.73 6.56
CA ALA A 247 31.50 30.44 6.30
C ALA A 247 32.35 29.69 5.25
N TRP A 248 32.70 28.47 5.58
CA TRP A 248 33.34 27.56 4.64
C TRP A 248 32.24 26.68 4.01
N THR A 249 32.29 26.52 2.72
CA THR A 249 31.32 25.68 2.00
C THR A 249 32.08 24.79 1.02
N ASP A 250 31.75 23.51 1.00
CA ASP A 250 32.32 22.55 0.05
C ASP A 250 31.32 21.43 -0.20
N THR A 251 31.57 20.63 -1.23
CA THR A 251 30.83 19.42 -1.51
C THR A 251 31.58 18.21 -0.97
N LEU A 252 30.96 17.44 -0.13
CA LEU A 252 31.47 16.20 0.42
C LEU A 252 30.86 15.01 -0.34
N THR A 253 31.72 14.20 -0.95
CA THR A 253 31.32 12.92 -1.53
C THR A 253 31.54 11.82 -0.50
N VAL A 254 30.47 11.13 -0.14
CA VAL A 254 30.49 10.02 0.82
C VAL A 254 30.27 8.71 0.10
N VAL A 255 31.14 7.75 0.34
CA VAL A 255 30.96 6.35 -0.08
C VAL A 255 30.55 5.54 1.13
N ALA A 256 29.50 4.76 1.00
CA ALA A 256 28.99 3.95 2.11
C ALA A 256 30.09 3.08 2.72
N ARG A 257 30.14 3.06 4.07
CA ARG A 257 31.12 2.25 4.85
C ARG A 257 32.60 2.63 4.67
N GLU A 258 32.86 3.75 4.01
CA GLU A 258 34.21 4.32 3.93
C GLU A 258 34.34 5.54 4.85
N ASP A 259 34.72 5.29 6.08
CA ASP A 259 34.91 6.35 7.08
C ASP A 259 35.99 7.35 6.65
N GLN A 260 35.69 8.63 6.79
CA GLN A 260 36.60 9.71 6.38
C GLN A 260 36.96 10.62 7.56
N ASN A 261 38.24 10.82 7.73
CA ASN A 261 38.76 11.87 8.60
C ASN A 261 39.19 13.06 7.73
N LEU A 262 38.34 14.08 7.66
CA LEU A 262 38.63 15.25 6.85
C LEU A 262 39.82 16.01 7.41
N PRO A 263 40.68 16.61 6.55
CA PRO A 263 41.72 17.53 6.99
C PRO A 263 41.10 18.65 7.83
N ALA A 264 41.88 19.17 8.80
CA ALA A 264 41.41 20.30 9.59
C ALA A 264 41.09 21.51 8.69
N ILE A 265 39.86 21.96 8.73
CA ILE A 265 39.39 23.08 7.89
C ILE A 265 39.81 24.39 8.55
N PRO A 266 40.74 25.18 7.91
CA PRO A 266 41.11 26.49 8.42
C PRO A 266 39.95 27.48 8.18
N LEU A 267 39.43 28.09 9.23
CA LEU A 267 38.41 29.11 9.12
C LEU A 267 39.07 30.50 9.16
N GLU A 268 38.89 31.25 8.10
CA GLU A 268 39.33 32.64 8.05
C GLU A 268 38.38 33.53 8.86
N PRO A 269 38.89 34.57 9.53
CA PRO A 269 38.06 35.55 10.19
C PRO A 269 36.97 36.10 9.25
N ALA A 270 35.74 36.13 9.72
CA ALA A 270 34.59 36.46 8.90
C ALA A 270 34.51 37.95 8.59
N ASP A 271 33.93 38.22 7.48
CA ASP A 271 33.42 39.57 7.18
C ASP A 271 32.22 39.83 8.08
N GLY A 272 31.26 39.89 8.28
CA GLY A 272 30.10 40.04 9.15
C GLY A 272 28.85 39.48 8.50
N LEU A 273 27.97 38.94 9.29
CA LEU A 273 26.68 38.44 8.85
C LEU A 273 25.63 39.56 8.92
N VAL A 274 24.94 39.83 7.82
CA VAL A 274 23.89 40.86 7.79
C VAL A 274 22.61 40.26 7.23
N MET A 275 21.60 40.21 8.07
CA MET A 275 20.24 39.90 7.66
C MET A 275 19.57 41.16 7.09
N LEU A 276 19.26 41.16 5.81
CA LEU A 276 18.58 42.26 5.13
C LEU A 276 17.09 41.97 4.98
N ARG A 277 16.26 42.87 5.45
CA ARG A 277 14.81 42.76 5.40
C ARG A 277 14.20 44.04 4.80
N SER A 278 13.12 43.91 4.08
CA SER A 278 12.31 45.03 3.64
C SER A 278 10.84 44.84 3.99
N THR A 279 10.13 45.93 4.09
CA THR A 279 8.68 45.95 4.16
C THR A 279 8.17 46.90 3.03
N PRO A 280 7.46 46.35 2.01
CA PRO A 280 7.16 44.95 1.78
C PRO A 280 8.39 44.10 1.50
N GLY A 281 8.27 42.74 1.76
CA GLY A 281 9.30 41.77 1.42
C GLY A 281 9.47 41.55 -0.09
N GLY A 282 10.52 40.84 -0.50
CA GLY A 282 10.78 40.56 -1.91
C GLY A 282 11.50 41.65 -2.68
N ALA A 283 12.05 42.65 -1.99
CA ALA A 283 12.87 43.70 -2.64
C ALA A 283 14.19 43.12 -3.14
N ASN A 284 14.58 43.46 -4.34
CA ASN A 284 15.90 43.16 -4.89
C ASN A 284 16.98 43.93 -4.10
N VAL A 285 18.03 43.19 -3.74
CA VAL A 285 19.14 43.75 -2.99
C VAL A 285 20.38 43.78 -3.86
N THR A 286 21.03 44.95 -3.94
CA THR A 286 22.38 45.10 -4.48
C THR A 286 23.34 45.58 -3.40
N VAL A 287 24.55 44.99 -3.37
CA VAL A 287 25.61 45.38 -2.46
C VAL A 287 26.82 45.81 -3.29
N ASP A 288 27.27 47.07 -3.11
CA ASP A 288 28.36 47.69 -3.84
C ASP A 288 28.18 47.56 -5.38
N GLY A 289 26.92 47.70 -5.85
CA GLY A 289 26.54 47.59 -7.26
C GLY A 289 26.30 46.18 -7.76
N THR A 290 26.55 45.14 -6.95
CA THR A 290 26.35 43.75 -7.35
C THR A 290 25.03 43.21 -6.77
N PHE A 291 24.18 42.66 -7.62
CA PHE A 291 22.92 42.00 -7.19
C PHE A 291 23.19 40.80 -6.33
N ARG A 292 22.50 40.67 -5.21
CA ARG A 292 22.70 39.60 -4.21
C ARG A 292 21.47 38.73 -3.97
N GLY A 293 20.29 39.19 -4.37
CA GLY A 293 19.05 38.42 -4.19
C GLY A 293 17.88 39.32 -3.73
N GLN A 294 16.90 38.69 -3.08
CA GLN A 294 15.68 39.36 -2.60
C GLN A 294 15.51 39.18 -1.09
N THR A 295 14.96 40.23 -0.47
CA THR A 295 14.65 40.22 0.97
C THR A 295 13.49 39.23 1.30
N PRO A 296 13.59 38.51 2.46
CA PRO A 296 14.70 38.54 3.42
C PRO A 296 15.89 37.72 2.94
N ILE A 297 17.09 38.27 3.08
CA ILE A 297 18.33 37.59 2.67
C ILE A 297 19.43 37.83 3.70
N GLU A 298 20.20 36.81 3.97
CA GLU A 298 21.40 36.86 4.77
C GLU A 298 22.63 36.97 3.87
N LEU A 299 23.49 37.92 4.15
CA LEU A 299 24.72 38.16 3.37
C LEU A 299 25.92 38.31 4.28
N THR A 300 27.05 37.86 3.78
CA THR A 300 28.35 38.15 4.39
C THR A 300 28.94 39.40 3.78
N LEU A 301 29.36 40.34 4.62
CA LEU A 301 29.98 41.59 4.22
C LEU A 301 31.36 41.72 4.86
N ALA A 302 32.33 42.21 4.07
CA ALA A 302 33.69 42.43 4.57
C ALA A 302 33.70 43.44 5.74
N PRO A 303 34.36 43.10 6.87
CA PRO A 303 34.36 43.98 8.03
C PRO A 303 35.19 45.25 7.81
N GLY A 304 34.89 46.26 8.59
CA GLY A 304 35.71 47.49 8.67
C GLY A 304 35.50 48.53 7.56
N ARG A 305 34.72 48.23 6.54
CA ARG A 305 34.35 49.20 5.49
C ARG A 305 32.83 49.44 5.43
N ASN A 306 32.43 50.52 4.79
CA ASN A 306 31.04 50.78 4.48
C ASN A 306 30.66 50.06 3.18
N HIS A 307 29.60 49.27 3.21
CA HIS A 307 28.97 48.68 2.03
C HIS A 307 27.75 49.47 1.65
N ASN A 308 27.61 49.84 0.39
CA ASN A 308 26.38 50.49 -0.09
C ASN A 308 25.37 49.40 -0.46
N VAL A 309 24.30 49.28 0.37
CA VAL A 309 23.23 48.31 0.15
C VAL A 309 22.03 49.06 -0.38
N VAL A 310 21.56 48.69 -1.56
CA VAL A 310 20.41 49.31 -2.24
C VAL A 310 19.28 48.27 -2.33
N PHE A 311 18.09 48.74 -1.95
CA PHE A 311 16.84 47.96 -2.00
C PHE A 311 15.97 48.53 -3.10
N PHE A 312 15.57 47.71 -4.05
CA PHE A 312 14.66 48.09 -5.13
C PHE A 312 13.46 47.13 -5.19
N LEU A 313 12.28 47.70 -5.19
CA LEU A 313 11.03 46.99 -5.41
C LEU A 313 10.17 47.76 -6.40
N ASN A 314 9.63 47.08 -7.41
CA ASN A 314 8.81 47.74 -8.42
C ASN A 314 7.57 48.41 -7.76
N GLY A 315 7.34 49.67 -8.08
CA GLY A 315 6.28 50.49 -7.48
C GLY A 315 6.65 51.16 -6.15
N TYR A 316 7.91 51.02 -5.71
CA TYR A 316 8.44 51.66 -4.50
C TYR A 316 9.67 52.50 -4.82
N GLN A 317 9.94 53.52 -3.99
CA GLN A 317 11.17 54.29 -4.09
C GLN A 317 12.39 53.43 -3.71
N GLU A 318 13.48 53.64 -4.42
CA GLU A 318 14.74 53.00 -4.09
C GLU A 318 15.24 53.49 -2.72
N ALA A 319 15.67 52.55 -1.90
CA ALA A 319 16.25 52.87 -0.60
C ALA A 319 17.72 52.41 -0.54
N SER A 320 18.61 53.31 -0.18
CA SER A 320 20.03 53.04 0.02
C SER A 320 20.41 53.15 1.50
N ARG A 321 21.27 52.24 1.94
CA ARG A 321 21.84 52.22 3.31
C ARG A 321 23.33 51.92 3.27
N ALA A 322 24.11 52.70 3.97
CA ALA A 322 25.48 52.38 4.26
C ALA A 322 25.54 51.41 5.44
N VAL A 323 25.98 50.21 5.19
CA VAL A 323 26.12 49.14 6.19
C VAL A 323 27.57 48.95 6.48
N ARG A 324 27.97 49.04 7.76
CA ARG A 324 29.32 48.73 8.24
C ARG A 324 29.25 47.58 9.22
N THR A 325 29.98 46.55 8.94
CA THR A 325 30.06 45.38 9.84
C THR A 325 31.42 45.36 10.53
N SER A 326 31.45 44.84 11.74
CA SER A 326 32.70 44.41 12.39
C SER A 326 32.91 42.94 12.17
N ALA A 327 34.14 42.45 12.34
CA ALA A 327 34.34 41.00 12.39
C ALA A 327 33.49 40.41 13.50
N ALA A 328 32.76 39.36 13.20
CA ALA A 328 31.83 38.70 14.13
C ALA A 328 30.52 39.44 14.41
N ASP A 329 30.18 40.42 13.64
CA ASP A 329 28.91 41.15 13.86
C ASP A 329 27.77 40.43 13.13
N GLU A 330 26.76 40.02 13.91
CA GLU A 330 25.49 39.58 13.38
C GLU A 330 24.52 40.74 13.49
N SER A 331 24.22 41.38 12.37
CA SER A 331 23.34 42.52 12.34
C SER A 331 22.13 42.32 11.44
N THR A 332 21.02 42.93 11.81
CA THR A 332 19.81 42.97 10.98
C THR A 332 19.58 44.40 10.50
N VAL A 333 19.50 44.55 9.20
CA VAL A 333 19.09 45.81 8.56
C VAL A 333 17.69 45.64 8.01
N ALA A 334 16.75 46.37 8.58
CA ALA A 334 15.37 46.40 8.12
C ALA A 334 15.06 47.76 7.47
N VAL A 335 14.46 47.73 6.29
CA VAL A 335 14.09 48.93 5.55
C VAL A 335 12.60 48.91 5.21
N ALA A 336 11.89 49.96 5.55
CA ALA A 336 10.56 50.18 5.02
C ALA A 336 10.69 50.91 3.67
N LEU A 337 10.11 50.35 2.63
CA LEU A 337 10.09 50.96 1.30
C LEU A 337 8.89 51.86 1.17
N GLU A 338 9.10 53.06 0.65
CA GLU A 338 8.03 54.02 0.39
C GLU A 338 7.43 53.76 -0.99
N PRO A 339 6.11 53.66 -1.13
CA PRO A 339 5.50 53.49 -2.44
C PRO A 339 5.74 54.74 -3.29
N ILE A 340 5.98 54.54 -4.58
CA ILE A 340 6.02 55.62 -5.55
C ILE A 340 4.57 56.08 -5.73
N THR A 341 4.28 57.27 -5.21
CA THR A 341 2.97 57.89 -5.38
C THR A 341 3.06 59.01 -6.38
N SER A 342 2.08 59.16 -7.19
CA SER A 342 1.93 60.30 -8.10
C SER A 342 0.67 61.06 -7.71
N SER A 343 0.82 62.37 -7.64
CA SER A 343 -0.37 63.23 -7.49
C SER A 343 -1.06 63.41 -8.84
N VAL A 344 -2.31 63.10 -8.89
CA VAL A 344 -3.13 63.32 -10.07
C VAL A 344 -4.12 64.40 -9.76
N ARG A 345 -4.07 65.51 -10.51
CA ARG A 345 -5.11 66.53 -10.44
C ARG A 345 -6.23 66.13 -11.39
N ILE A 346 -7.36 65.86 -10.83
CA ILE A 346 -8.56 65.53 -11.61
C ILE A 346 -9.51 66.68 -11.52
N SER A 347 -9.88 67.22 -12.67
CA SER A 347 -10.95 68.21 -12.79
C SER A 347 -12.14 67.60 -13.52
N ALA A 348 -13.30 67.73 -12.99
CA ALA A 348 -14.51 67.18 -13.56
C ALA A 348 -15.59 68.30 -13.77
N THR A 349 -16.38 68.12 -14.80
CA THR A 349 -17.58 68.98 -15.06
C THR A 349 -18.74 67.98 -15.30
N PRO A 350 -19.85 68.13 -14.58
CA PRO A 350 -20.25 69.18 -13.68
C PRO A 350 -19.56 69.17 -12.32
N ALA A 351 -19.64 70.21 -11.55
CA ALA A 351 -18.97 70.47 -10.26
C ALA A 351 -19.42 69.53 -9.13
N ASP A 352 -20.45 68.71 -9.32
CA ASP A 352 -21.00 67.74 -8.39
C ASP A 352 -20.59 66.29 -8.76
N ALA A 353 -19.71 66.12 -9.72
CA ALA A 353 -19.24 64.83 -10.10
C ALA A 353 -18.47 64.11 -8.94
N GLU A 354 -18.77 62.85 -8.69
CA GLU A 354 -18.15 62.07 -7.67
C GLU A 354 -16.93 61.33 -8.25
N LEU A 355 -15.78 61.41 -7.56
CA LEU A 355 -14.56 60.70 -7.92
C LEU A 355 -14.46 59.38 -7.16
N TYR A 356 -14.48 58.30 -7.88
CA TYR A 356 -14.22 56.96 -7.34
C TYR A 356 -12.85 56.44 -7.79
N ILE A 357 -12.04 55.95 -6.86
CA ILE A 357 -10.80 55.27 -7.14
C ILE A 357 -10.88 53.85 -6.53
N ASN A 358 -10.73 52.84 -7.36
CA ASN A 358 -10.89 51.45 -6.97
C ASN A 358 -12.25 51.17 -6.28
N GLY A 359 -13.33 51.78 -6.76
CA GLY A 359 -14.68 51.64 -6.21
C GLY A 359 -14.94 52.36 -4.90
N GLN A 360 -14.00 53.14 -4.40
CA GLN A 360 -14.18 54.00 -3.21
C GLN A 360 -14.35 55.45 -3.59
N LEU A 361 -15.35 56.11 -3.04
CA LEU A 361 -15.53 57.53 -3.19
C LEU A 361 -14.38 58.29 -2.50
N LYS A 362 -13.62 59.11 -3.23
CA LYS A 362 -12.48 59.91 -2.74
C LYS A 362 -12.76 61.38 -2.60
N ALA A 363 -13.49 61.93 -3.52
CA ALA A 363 -13.85 63.34 -3.47
C ALA A 363 -15.10 63.62 -4.32
N THR A 364 -15.77 64.69 -4.01
CA THR A 364 -16.77 65.38 -4.90
C THR A 364 -16.08 66.53 -5.52
N ALA A 365 -16.30 66.87 -6.80
CA ALA A 365 -15.53 67.86 -7.58
C ALA A 365 -15.51 69.27 -7.01
N SER A 366 -16.36 69.60 -6.02
CA SER A 366 -16.39 70.85 -5.35
C SER A 366 -15.25 71.17 -4.39
N HIS A 367 -14.32 70.26 -4.17
CA HIS A 367 -13.13 70.47 -3.33
C HIS A 367 -11.85 70.12 -4.10
N SER A 368 -11.18 71.14 -4.53
CA SER A 368 -9.81 71.09 -5.04
C SER A 368 -8.83 70.87 -3.90
N GLU A 369 -7.93 69.95 -4.05
CA GLU A 369 -6.77 69.61 -3.24
C GLU A 369 -6.97 68.36 -2.37
N ALA A 370 -6.60 67.24 -2.93
CA ALA A 370 -6.12 66.12 -2.11
C ALA A 370 -4.62 65.95 -2.44
N ASP A 371 -3.78 66.17 -1.42
CA ASP A 371 -2.37 65.87 -1.40
C ASP A 371 -2.11 64.39 -1.58
#